data_2dd9f8a2574faf0e0b68048a4dc36fd7
#
_entry.id   2dd9f8a2574faf0e0b68048a4dc36fd7
#
_cell.length_a   1.000
_cell.length_b   1.000
_cell.length_c   1.000
_cell.angle_alpha   90.00
_cell.angle_beta   90.00
_cell.angle_gamma   90.00
#
_symmetry.space_group_name_H-M   'P 1'
#
loop_
_entity.id
_entity.type
_entity.pdbx_description
1 polymer ?
#
loop_
_entity_poly.entity_id
_entity_poly.type
_entity_poly.pdbx_seq_one_letter_code
_entity_poly.pdbx_strand_id
1 'polypeptide(L)'
;MARFADVEAEEPEFAARVRAAFDAHAHKFLATLRADGSPRISGIEMQFVGGEPWLAGMPKSAKFTDLRGDPRFALHSGSAEGDAFDGDAKLSGRATELTDPDERKAYGDAAGMAPEDMGFELFRVDLDQVVAVHLNEERNALVIASWRPGRGLVRTIRD
;
A
#
# COMPACT_ATOMS: atom_id res chain seq x y z
N MET A 1 -9.16 -3.19 -11.86
CA MET A 1 -8.32 -2.58 -10.81
C MET A 1 -9.18 -1.62 -10.01
N ALA A 2 -8.86 -1.44 -8.77
CA ALA A 2 -9.71 -0.71 -7.84
C ALA A 2 -8.92 0.36 -7.06
N ARG A 3 -9.66 1.30 -6.50
CA ARG A 3 -9.15 2.28 -5.52
C ARG A 3 -9.35 1.74 -4.10
N PHE A 4 -8.63 2.27 -3.13
CA PHE A 4 -8.84 1.86 -1.75
C PHE A 4 -10.24 2.24 -1.23
N ALA A 5 -10.80 3.32 -1.76
CA ALA A 5 -12.20 3.71 -1.49
C ALA A 5 -13.21 2.61 -1.87
N ASP A 6 -12.94 1.80 -2.90
CA ASP A 6 -13.81 0.67 -3.25
C ASP A 6 -13.76 -0.42 -2.18
N VAL A 7 -12.56 -0.70 -1.64
CA VAL A 7 -12.37 -1.64 -0.53
C VAL A 7 -13.13 -1.16 0.71
N GLU A 8 -13.02 0.14 1.02
CA GLU A 8 -13.66 0.77 2.17
C GLU A 8 -15.18 0.75 2.05
N ALA A 9 -15.72 0.95 0.84
CA ALA A 9 -17.16 0.91 0.57
C ALA A 9 -17.74 -0.51 0.70
N GLU A 10 -16.99 -1.53 0.23
CA GLU A 10 -17.45 -2.93 0.28
C GLU A 10 -17.22 -3.57 1.66
N GLU A 11 -16.08 -3.30 2.29
CA GLU A 11 -15.60 -3.99 3.50
C GLU A 11 -14.96 -2.99 4.48
N PRO A 12 -15.75 -2.11 5.13
CA PRO A 12 -15.23 -1.00 5.92
C PRO A 12 -14.38 -1.44 7.13
N GLU A 13 -14.73 -2.52 7.81
CA GLU A 13 -13.95 -3.03 8.96
C GLU A 13 -12.60 -3.62 8.50
N PHE A 14 -12.61 -4.33 7.38
CA PHE A 14 -11.39 -4.86 6.77
C PHE A 14 -10.46 -3.72 6.31
N ALA A 15 -11.00 -2.71 5.63
CA ALA A 15 -10.25 -1.53 5.19
C ALA A 15 -9.65 -0.77 6.38
N ALA A 16 -10.39 -0.60 7.47
CA ALA A 16 -9.89 0.02 8.69
C ALA A 16 -8.71 -0.75 9.31
N ARG A 17 -8.79 -2.08 9.33
CA ARG A 17 -7.69 -2.95 9.78
C ARG A 17 -6.44 -2.81 8.90
N VAL A 18 -6.61 -2.81 7.60
CA VAL A 18 -5.51 -2.60 6.64
C VAL A 18 -4.84 -1.24 6.87
N ARG A 19 -5.64 -0.18 6.96
CA ARG A 19 -5.15 1.17 7.23
C ARG A 19 -4.36 1.25 8.53
N ALA A 20 -4.89 0.69 9.62
CA ALA A 20 -4.23 0.66 10.92
C ALA A 20 -2.87 -0.05 10.86
N ALA A 21 -2.77 -1.15 10.12
CA ALA A 21 -1.50 -1.88 9.95
C ALA A 21 -0.45 -1.02 9.22
N PHE A 22 -0.86 -0.28 8.18
CA PHE A 22 0.03 0.64 7.47
C PHE A 22 0.41 1.87 8.29
N ASP A 23 -0.50 2.41 9.07
CA ASP A 23 -0.25 3.60 9.91
C ASP A 23 0.63 3.29 11.14
N ALA A 24 0.72 2.01 11.54
CA ALA A 24 1.51 1.59 12.71
C ALA A 24 3.03 1.77 12.53
N HIS A 25 3.53 1.80 11.31
CA HIS A 25 4.96 1.91 11.00
C HIS A 25 5.21 2.96 9.92
N ALA A 26 6.17 3.88 10.16
CA ALA A 26 6.56 4.88 9.18
C ALA A 26 7.17 4.24 7.92
N HIS A 27 8.06 3.26 8.10
CA HIS A 27 8.75 2.58 7.02
C HIS A 27 8.03 1.29 6.61
N LYS A 28 7.73 1.18 5.34
CA LYS A 28 7.11 0.03 4.69
C LYS A 28 8.12 -0.63 3.74
N PHE A 29 7.75 -1.79 3.21
CA PHE A 29 8.58 -2.54 2.27
C PHE A 29 7.87 -2.64 0.93
N LEU A 30 8.50 -2.10 -0.11
CA LEU A 30 8.00 -2.08 -1.48
C LEU A 30 8.79 -3.07 -2.33
N ALA A 31 8.08 -4.00 -2.97
CA ALA A 31 8.61 -4.88 -4.00
C ALA A 31 8.30 -4.32 -5.38
N THR A 32 9.30 -4.27 -6.24
CA THR A 32 9.25 -3.88 -7.64
C THR A 32 9.99 -4.88 -8.51
N LEU A 33 9.87 -4.77 -9.82
CA LEU A 33 10.56 -5.63 -10.78
C LEU A 33 11.59 -4.82 -11.56
N ARG A 34 12.85 -5.29 -11.54
CA ARG A 34 13.92 -4.72 -12.35
C ARG A 34 13.68 -4.97 -13.84
N ALA A 35 14.43 -4.30 -14.70
CA ALA A 35 14.31 -4.46 -16.15
C ALA A 35 14.52 -5.90 -16.64
N ASP A 36 15.30 -6.71 -15.91
CA ASP A 36 15.50 -8.13 -16.21
C ASP A 36 14.43 -9.06 -15.60
N GLY A 37 13.41 -8.48 -14.94
CA GLY A 37 12.33 -9.22 -14.29
C GLY A 37 12.65 -9.71 -12.87
N SER A 38 13.87 -9.51 -12.38
CA SER A 38 14.24 -9.92 -11.02
C SER A 38 13.59 -9.00 -9.98
N PRO A 39 13.17 -9.53 -8.82
CA PRO A 39 12.52 -8.72 -7.80
C PRO A 39 13.52 -7.82 -7.05
N ARG A 40 13.05 -6.64 -6.67
CA ARG A 40 13.71 -5.71 -5.76
C ARG A 40 12.83 -5.47 -4.54
N ILE A 41 13.45 -5.37 -3.37
CA ILE A 41 12.79 -4.86 -2.16
C ILE A 41 13.46 -3.55 -1.77
N SER A 42 12.64 -2.53 -1.46
CA SER A 42 13.08 -1.22 -1.02
C SER A 42 12.27 -0.77 0.19
N GLY A 43 12.89 -0.01 1.08
CA GLY A 43 12.15 0.77 2.07
C GLY A 43 11.41 1.93 1.41
N ILE A 44 10.25 2.28 1.92
CA ILE A 44 9.45 3.43 1.47
C ILE A 44 8.61 3.98 2.63
N GLU A 45 8.47 5.30 2.68
CA GLU A 45 7.48 5.98 3.51
C GLU A 45 6.21 6.18 2.68
N MET A 46 5.22 5.34 2.91
CA MET A 46 3.92 5.40 2.26
C MET A 46 2.90 5.98 3.21
N GLN A 47 2.00 6.82 2.71
CA GLN A 47 0.93 7.43 3.46
C GLN A 47 -0.40 7.31 2.72
N PHE A 48 -1.49 7.28 3.49
CA PHE A 48 -2.81 7.51 2.96
C PHE A 48 -3.07 9.02 2.90
N VAL A 49 -3.37 9.53 1.72
CA VAL A 49 -3.73 10.93 1.50
C VAL A 49 -5.06 10.97 0.74
N GLY A 50 -6.03 11.71 1.27
CA GLY A 50 -7.38 11.73 0.70
C GLY A 50 -8.07 10.36 0.71
N GLY A 51 -7.72 9.49 1.65
CA GLY A 51 -8.27 8.13 1.76
C GLY A 51 -7.58 7.09 0.88
N GLU A 52 -6.63 7.48 0.02
CA GLU A 52 -5.95 6.60 -0.92
C GLU A 52 -4.47 6.41 -0.53
N PRO A 53 -3.90 5.21 -0.78
CA PRO A 53 -2.48 4.98 -0.59
C PRO A 53 -1.68 5.57 -1.77
N TRP A 54 -0.54 6.21 -1.44
CA TRP A 54 0.36 6.81 -2.41
C TRP A 54 1.78 6.34 -2.19
N LEU A 55 2.52 6.14 -3.28
CA LEU A 55 3.95 5.87 -3.22
C LEU A 55 4.69 7.17 -3.56
N ALA A 56 5.46 7.66 -2.61
CA ALA A 56 6.24 8.88 -2.78
C ALA A 56 7.68 8.67 -2.29
N GLY A 57 8.62 9.40 -2.84
CA GLY A 57 10.00 9.32 -2.40
C GLY A 57 10.96 10.17 -3.22
N MET A 58 12.23 10.08 -2.84
CA MET A 58 13.30 10.87 -3.42
C MET A 58 13.42 10.65 -4.93
N PRO A 59 13.67 11.72 -5.69
CA PRO A 59 13.89 11.64 -7.13
C PRO A 59 15.02 10.68 -7.50
N LYS A 60 14.88 10.03 -8.66
CA LYS A 60 15.86 9.08 -9.22
C LYS A 60 16.06 7.80 -8.40
N SER A 61 15.13 7.46 -7.53
CA SER A 61 15.17 6.20 -6.80
C SER A 61 15.00 5.02 -7.75
N ALA A 62 15.79 3.95 -7.57
CA ALA A 62 15.75 2.75 -8.42
C ALA A 62 14.37 2.09 -8.45
N LYS A 63 13.65 2.08 -7.32
CA LYS A 63 12.27 1.56 -7.21
C LYS A 63 11.29 2.27 -8.17
N PHE A 64 11.44 3.58 -8.37
CA PHE A 64 10.58 4.35 -9.27
C PHE A 64 10.98 4.18 -10.74
N THR A 65 12.27 3.98 -11.01
CA THR A 65 12.73 3.55 -12.33
C THR A 65 12.14 2.18 -12.70
N ASP A 66 12.12 1.25 -11.76
CA ASP A 66 11.48 -0.06 -11.94
C ASP A 66 9.99 0.10 -12.28
N LEU A 67 9.23 0.91 -11.50
CA LEU A 67 7.80 1.12 -11.69
C LEU A 67 7.45 1.78 -13.04
N ARG A 68 8.34 2.61 -13.58
CA ARG A 68 8.16 3.16 -14.94
C ARG A 68 8.32 2.09 -16.01
N GLY A 69 9.21 1.13 -15.80
CA GLY A 69 9.43 0.00 -16.71
C GLY A 69 8.37 -1.10 -16.57
N ASP A 70 8.02 -1.44 -15.35
CA ASP A 70 6.97 -2.41 -15.01
C ASP A 70 6.16 -1.87 -13.83
N PRO A 71 4.89 -1.50 -14.02
CA PRO A 71 4.11 -0.84 -12.99
C PRO A 71 3.66 -1.75 -11.85
N ARG A 72 3.90 -3.05 -11.92
CA ARG A 72 3.49 -4.00 -10.87
C ARG A 72 4.27 -3.76 -9.59
N PHE A 73 3.56 -3.78 -8.48
CA PHE A 73 4.15 -3.65 -7.16
C PHE A 73 3.49 -4.59 -6.16
N ALA A 74 4.20 -4.84 -5.05
CA ALA A 74 3.63 -5.33 -3.81
C ALA A 74 4.20 -4.52 -2.65
N LEU A 75 3.36 -4.21 -1.68
CA LEU A 75 3.70 -3.39 -0.52
C LEU A 75 3.32 -4.13 0.76
N HIS A 76 4.22 -4.16 1.73
CA HIS A 76 4.01 -4.75 3.06
C HIS A 76 4.08 -3.68 4.14
N SER A 77 3.13 -3.69 5.07
CA SER A 77 3.04 -2.70 6.15
C SER A 77 4.19 -2.75 7.16
N GLY A 78 4.91 -3.87 7.24
CA GLY A 78 5.66 -4.23 8.42
C GLY A 78 4.75 -4.84 9.49
N SER A 79 5.35 -5.40 10.54
CA SER A 79 4.64 -5.98 11.69
C SER A 79 5.46 -5.83 12.97
N ALA A 80 4.79 -5.82 14.12
CA ALA A 80 5.44 -5.93 15.42
C ALA A 80 5.86 -7.39 15.70
N GLU A 81 6.74 -7.57 16.66
CA GLU A 81 7.26 -8.88 17.06
C GLU A 81 6.62 -9.41 18.36
N GLY A 82 6.65 -10.72 18.51
CA GLY A 82 6.22 -11.42 19.74
C GLY A 82 4.79 -11.09 20.15
N ASP A 83 4.58 -10.83 21.42
CA ASP A 83 3.26 -10.55 22.00
C ASP A 83 2.62 -9.24 21.48
N ALA A 84 3.45 -8.33 20.93
CA ALA A 84 2.97 -7.10 20.31
C ALA A 84 2.43 -7.30 18.88
N PHE A 85 2.57 -8.50 18.31
CA PHE A 85 2.05 -8.80 16.99
C PHE A 85 0.52 -8.67 16.97
N ASP A 86 0.02 -7.77 16.14
CA ASP A 86 -1.42 -7.53 15.91
C ASP A 86 -1.75 -7.60 14.41
N GLY A 87 -0.93 -8.30 13.66
CA GLY A 87 -1.12 -8.51 12.26
C GLY A 87 -0.27 -7.63 11.35
N ASP A 88 -0.45 -7.84 10.08
CA ASP A 88 0.14 -7.06 8.99
C ASP A 88 -0.86 -6.89 7.85
N ALA A 89 -0.52 -6.05 6.90
CA ALA A 89 -1.29 -5.87 5.69
C ALA A 89 -0.40 -5.77 4.45
N LYS A 90 -0.98 -6.12 3.31
CA LYS A 90 -0.32 -6.08 2.00
C LYS A 90 -1.24 -5.46 0.97
N LEU A 91 -0.67 -4.64 0.10
CA LEU A 91 -1.31 -4.12 -1.09
C LEU A 91 -0.53 -4.61 -2.31
N SER A 92 -1.21 -4.97 -3.36
CA SER A 92 -0.58 -5.23 -4.65
C SER A 92 -1.44 -4.74 -5.80
N GLY A 93 -0.80 -4.41 -6.90
CA GLY A 93 -1.45 -3.85 -8.06
C GLY A 93 -0.47 -3.19 -9.02
N ARG A 94 -0.87 -2.04 -9.55
CA ARG A 94 -0.08 -1.26 -10.50
C ARG A 94 0.07 0.17 -10.01
N ALA A 95 1.25 0.73 -10.18
CA ALA A 95 1.57 2.11 -9.82
C ALA A 95 1.80 2.94 -11.09
N THR A 96 1.19 4.11 -11.16
CA THR A 96 1.33 5.06 -12.27
C THR A 96 1.86 6.38 -11.76
N GLU A 97 2.94 6.87 -12.37
CA GLU A 97 3.53 8.16 -12.00
C GLU A 97 2.55 9.31 -12.21
N LEU A 98 2.46 10.16 -11.22
CA LEU A 98 1.65 11.37 -11.28
C LEU A 98 2.54 12.54 -11.74
N THR A 99 2.39 12.92 -13.01
CA THR A 99 3.19 13.99 -13.63
C THR A 99 2.38 15.25 -13.92
N ASP A 100 1.05 15.15 -13.96
CA ASP A 100 0.17 16.28 -14.21
C ASP A 100 0.26 17.31 -13.06
N PRO A 101 0.54 18.61 -13.36
CA PRO A 101 0.72 19.63 -12.34
C PRO A 101 -0.53 19.87 -11.47
N ASP A 102 -1.73 19.80 -12.06
CA ASP A 102 -2.98 20.07 -11.34
C ASP A 102 -3.31 18.91 -10.39
N GLU A 103 -3.10 17.66 -10.84
CA GLU A 103 -3.26 16.48 -9.98
C GLU A 103 -2.21 16.46 -8.85
N ARG A 104 -0.96 16.83 -9.14
CA ARG A 104 0.08 16.96 -8.11
C ARG A 104 -0.27 18.03 -7.09
N LYS A 105 -0.79 19.17 -7.55
CA LYS A 105 -1.26 20.23 -6.66
C LYS A 105 -2.40 19.74 -5.76
N ALA A 106 -3.38 19.04 -6.32
CA ALA A 106 -4.50 18.48 -5.56
C ALA A 106 -4.02 17.49 -4.48
N TYR A 107 -3.01 16.67 -4.78
CA TYR A 107 -2.36 15.80 -3.79
C TYR A 107 -1.70 16.65 -2.68
N GLY A 108 -0.91 17.67 -3.03
CA GLY A 108 -0.24 18.54 -2.07
C GLY A 108 -1.23 19.23 -1.14
N ASP A 109 -2.32 19.77 -1.68
CA ASP A 109 -3.39 20.40 -0.90
C ASP A 109 -4.03 19.40 0.09
N ALA A 110 -4.31 18.18 -0.36
CA ALA A 110 -4.87 17.11 0.48
C ALA A 110 -3.88 16.61 1.54
N ALA A 111 -2.59 16.63 1.26
CA ALA A 111 -1.53 16.24 2.18
C ALA A 111 -1.10 17.38 3.13
N GLY A 112 -1.61 18.60 2.95
CA GLY A 112 -1.20 19.77 3.71
C GLY A 112 0.24 20.22 3.43
N MET A 113 0.73 19.98 2.20
CA MET A 113 2.11 20.28 1.79
C MET A 113 2.19 21.60 1.03
N ALA A 114 3.26 22.37 1.28
CA ALA A 114 3.57 23.53 0.49
C ALA A 114 4.13 23.15 -0.89
N PRO A 115 3.90 23.94 -1.96
CA PRO A 115 4.38 23.63 -3.31
C PRO A 115 5.90 23.39 -3.39
N GLU A 116 6.69 24.12 -2.60
CA GLU A 116 8.15 23.96 -2.52
C GLU A 116 8.61 22.63 -1.95
N ASP A 117 7.76 21.97 -1.17
CA ASP A 117 8.04 20.67 -0.56
C ASP A 117 7.67 19.48 -1.47
N MET A 118 7.12 19.76 -2.66
CA MET A 118 6.64 18.76 -3.63
C MET A 118 7.72 18.24 -4.59
N GLY A 119 9.00 18.39 -4.26
CA GLY A 119 10.15 17.98 -5.08
C GLY A 119 10.43 16.47 -5.11
N PHE A 120 9.44 15.62 -4.80
CA PHE A 120 9.54 14.16 -4.81
C PHE A 120 8.82 13.53 -6.00
N GLU A 121 9.15 12.28 -6.30
CA GLU A 121 8.41 11.45 -7.26
C GLU A 121 7.17 10.87 -6.56
N LEU A 122 6.04 10.85 -7.29
CA LEU A 122 4.73 10.48 -6.75
C LEU A 122 4.02 9.52 -7.71
N PHE A 123 3.52 8.41 -7.14
CA PHE A 123 2.80 7.38 -7.89
C PHE A 123 1.44 7.11 -7.26
N ARG A 124 0.41 7.14 -8.09
CA ARG A 124 -0.92 6.63 -7.77
C ARG A 124 -0.93 5.12 -7.90
N VAL A 125 -1.65 4.43 -7.02
CA VAL A 125 -1.80 2.98 -7.09
C VAL A 125 -3.22 2.56 -7.45
N ASP A 126 -3.31 1.54 -8.29
CA ASP A 126 -4.52 0.81 -8.61
C ASP A 126 -4.36 -0.62 -8.06
N LEU A 127 -5.35 -1.09 -7.30
CA LEU A 127 -5.24 -2.30 -6.50
C LEU A 127 -5.81 -3.54 -7.21
N ASP A 128 -5.04 -4.60 -7.24
CA ASP A 128 -5.47 -5.93 -7.68
C ASP A 128 -5.82 -6.84 -6.49
N GLN A 129 -5.19 -6.61 -5.35
CA GLN A 129 -5.42 -7.38 -4.13
C GLN A 129 -5.04 -6.57 -2.89
N VAL A 130 -5.84 -6.75 -1.85
CA VAL A 130 -5.57 -6.27 -0.49
C VAL A 130 -5.64 -7.45 0.47
N VAL A 131 -4.65 -7.59 1.34
CA VAL A 131 -4.58 -8.68 2.31
C VAL A 131 -4.36 -8.12 3.70
N ALA A 132 -5.08 -8.65 4.69
CA ALA A 132 -4.77 -8.46 6.10
C ALA A 132 -4.54 -9.83 6.75
N VAL A 133 -3.53 -9.91 7.57
CA VAL A 133 -3.24 -11.08 8.42
C VAL A 133 -3.37 -10.65 9.86
N HIS A 134 -4.10 -11.37 10.66
CA HIS A 134 -4.24 -11.09 12.09
C HIS A 134 -4.50 -12.37 12.89
N LEU A 135 -4.32 -12.30 14.19
CA LEU A 135 -4.72 -13.38 15.07
C LEU A 135 -6.26 -13.40 15.23
N ASN A 136 -6.82 -14.60 15.41
CA ASN A 136 -8.21 -14.73 15.84
C ASN A 136 -8.39 -14.21 17.28
N GLU A 137 -9.61 -14.13 17.78
CA GLU A 137 -9.91 -13.60 19.13
C GLU A 137 -9.20 -14.38 20.24
N GLU A 138 -9.07 -15.69 20.09
CA GLU A 138 -8.37 -16.56 21.04
C GLU A 138 -6.84 -16.46 20.91
N ARG A 139 -6.32 -15.78 19.91
CA ARG A 139 -4.89 -15.61 19.60
C ARG A 139 -4.13 -16.94 19.41
N ASN A 140 -4.81 -17.97 18.93
CA ASN A 140 -4.26 -19.30 18.67
C ASN A 140 -4.23 -19.70 17.19
N ALA A 141 -4.76 -18.88 16.30
CA ALA A 141 -4.75 -19.11 14.85
C ALA A 141 -4.59 -17.80 14.08
N LEU A 142 -4.03 -17.89 12.86
CA LEU A 142 -3.95 -16.77 11.94
C LEU A 142 -5.19 -16.72 11.04
N VAL A 143 -5.79 -15.54 10.94
CA VAL A 143 -6.81 -15.23 9.93
C VAL A 143 -6.14 -14.50 8.79
N ILE A 144 -6.26 -15.02 7.58
CA ILE A 144 -5.79 -14.39 6.36
C ILE A 144 -7.03 -13.94 5.58
N ALA A 145 -7.26 -12.64 5.56
CA ALA A 145 -8.35 -12.02 4.83
C ALA A 145 -7.81 -11.40 3.53
N SER A 146 -8.34 -11.79 2.39
CA SER A 146 -7.90 -11.33 1.08
C SER A 146 -9.08 -10.81 0.28
N TRP A 147 -9.00 -9.55 -0.13
CA TRP A 147 -9.98 -8.90 -0.99
C TRP A 147 -9.42 -8.70 -2.40
N ARG A 148 -10.27 -8.89 -3.42
CA ARG A 148 -9.97 -8.61 -4.83
C ARG A 148 -11.17 -7.96 -5.52
N PRO A 149 -10.95 -7.04 -6.47
CA PRO A 149 -12.04 -6.46 -7.26
C PRO A 149 -12.90 -7.54 -7.92
N GLY A 150 -14.22 -7.42 -7.80
CA GLY A 150 -15.18 -8.35 -8.40
C GLY A 150 -15.26 -9.73 -7.75
N ARG A 151 -14.41 -10.02 -6.77
CA ARG A 151 -14.41 -11.29 -6.02
C ARG A 151 -14.79 -11.10 -4.55
N GLY A 152 -14.62 -9.89 -4.03
CA GLY A 152 -14.88 -9.56 -2.63
C GLY A 152 -13.86 -10.15 -1.66
N LEU A 153 -14.24 -10.24 -0.40
CA LEU A 153 -13.40 -10.68 0.71
C LEU A 153 -13.52 -12.17 0.98
N VAL A 154 -12.38 -12.85 1.00
CA VAL A 154 -12.27 -14.28 1.36
C VAL A 154 -11.38 -14.41 2.59
N ARG A 155 -11.78 -15.19 3.58
CA ARG A 155 -11.02 -15.48 4.80
C ARG A 155 -10.58 -16.92 4.83
N THR A 156 -9.32 -17.13 5.23
CA THR A 156 -8.72 -18.45 5.46
C THR A 156 -8.12 -18.46 6.86
N ILE A 157 -8.35 -19.52 7.62
CA ILE A 157 -7.81 -19.71 8.97
C ILE A 157 -6.67 -20.72 8.89
N ARG A 158 -5.56 -20.40 9.55
CA ARG A 158 -4.42 -21.32 9.72
C ARG A 158 -4.14 -21.48 11.21
N ASP A 159 -4.22 -22.74 11.65
CA ASP A 159 -3.87 -23.21 12.99
C ASP A 159 -2.36 -23.37 13.15
#